data_b7de860df648380ef9c885bcaff205e2
#
_entry.id   b7de860df648380ef9c885bcaff205e2
#
_cell.length_a   1.000
_cell.length_b   1.000
_cell.length_c   1.000
_cell.angle_alpha   90.00
_cell.angle_beta   90.00
_cell.angle_gamma   90.00
#
_symmetry.space_group_name_H-M   'P 1'
#
loop_
_entity.id
_entity.type
_entity.pdbx_description
1 polymer ?
#
loop_
_entity_poly.entity_id
_entity_poly.type
_entity_poly.pdbx_seq_one_letter_code
_entity_poly.pdbx_strand_id
1 'polypeptide(L)'
;MLAGVLALQPEDGGPERQAQEAEVSALYERCVRSADSQVREWSTYALASRCVKTGELDRAEELLGQLSDTHREKQELKARLRWAQGRREEAWVLVEQELFNQALTIQFTLMSMLDWALKEEDREWAHTLADAAVRSGEIFDLSDYAVLSTPFQMAAAEQDGPKALALLDRLLHSLTVPWDLAASPLYPHLPTKDAVGEDQRALIPPILDSMERDPECAFLRETPGYAELIQRYRNEVT
;
A
#
# COMPACT_ATOMS: atom_id res chain seq x y z
N MET A 1 -0.03 -27.37 2.45
CA MET A 1 -1.39 -27.70 2.91
C MET A 1 -1.48 -28.22 4.35
N LEU A 2 -0.64 -29.18 4.80
CA LEU A 2 -0.67 -29.71 6.18
C LEU A 2 -0.39 -28.66 7.28
N ALA A 3 0.50 -27.70 7.06
CA ALA A 3 0.84 -26.65 8.04
C ALA A 3 -0.33 -25.70 8.36
N GLY A 4 -1.20 -25.42 7.39
CA GLY A 4 -2.39 -24.58 7.59
C GLY A 4 -3.51 -25.26 8.37
N VAL A 5 -3.60 -26.58 8.28
CA VAL A 5 -4.63 -27.37 9.00
C VAL A 5 -4.28 -27.49 10.48
N LEU A 6 -3.00 -27.56 10.84
CA LEU A 6 -2.54 -27.60 12.23
C LEU A 6 -2.78 -26.28 12.99
N ALA A 7 -2.85 -25.16 12.28
CA ALA A 7 -3.10 -23.84 12.88
C ALA A 7 -4.57 -23.63 13.33
N LEU A 8 -5.51 -24.46 12.84
CA LEU A 8 -6.94 -24.36 13.14
C LEU A 8 -7.40 -25.34 14.23
N GLN A 9 -6.52 -26.14 14.82
CA GLN A 9 -6.87 -27.06 15.89
C GLN A 9 -6.66 -26.46 17.28
N PRO A 10 -7.50 -26.79 18.29
CA PRO A 10 -7.36 -26.26 19.65
C PRO A 10 -6.01 -26.61 20.30
N GLU A 11 -5.55 -25.73 21.21
CA GLU A 11 -4.20 -25.72 21.79
C GLU A 11 -3.82 -26.93 22.69
N ASP A 12 -4.68 -27.89 22.91
CA ASP A 12 -4.38 -29.08 23.70
C ASP A 12 -3.46 -30.05 22.94
N GLY A 13 -2.18 -29.74 22.99
CA GLY A 13 -1.12 -30.49 22.31
C GLY A 13 -0.73 -31.76 23.03
N GLY A 14 -1.44 -32.87 22.80
CA GLY A 14 -1.00 -34.20 23.22
C GLY A 14 0.34 -34.62 22.57
N PRO A 15 1.00 -35.68 23.08
CA PRO A 15 2.33 -36.10 22.60
C PRO A 15 2.37 -36.40 21.10
N GLU A 16 1.26 -36.79 20.50
CA GLU A 16 1.16 -37.02 19.05
C GLU A 16 1.32 -35.72 18.24
N ARG A 17 0.74 -34.61 18.73
CA ARG A 17 0.90 -33.31 18.09
C ARG A 17 2.32 -32.79 18.17
N GLN A 18 2.98 -32.96 19.33
CA GLN A 18 4.37 -32.59 19.49
C GLN A 18 5.29 -33.38 18.56
N ALA A 19 5.03 -34.67 18.35
CA ALA A 19 5.75 -35.50 17.40
C ALA A 19 5.55 -35.03 15.94
N GLN A 20 4.29 -34.72 15.56
CA GLN A 20 3.98 -34.19 14.23
C GLN A 20 4.62 -32.82 13.99
N GLU A 21 4.62 -31.96 14.98
CA GLU A 21 5.26 -30.65 14.91
C GLU A 21 6.78 -30.76 14.78
N ALA A 22 7.40 -31.71 15.46
CA ALA A 22 8.84 -32.00 15.32
C ALA A 22 9.17 -32.54 13.91
N GLU A 23 8.34 -33.42 13.37
CA GLU A 23 8.52 -33.94 12.01
C GLU A 23 8.38 -32.84 10.96
N VAL A 24 7.37 -31.96 11.08
CA VAL A 24 7.18 -30.81 10.18
C VAL A 24 8.38 -29.87 10.25
N SER A 25 8.93 -29.62 11.45
CA SER A 25 10.15 -28.80 11.60
C SER A 25 11.34 -29.44 10.90
N ALA A 26 11.56 -30.75 11.07
CA ALA A 26 12.64 -31.47 10.43
C ALA A 26 12.52 -31.46 8.88
N LEU A 27 11.29 -31.49 8.36
CA LEU A 27 11.04 -31.31 6.93
C LEU A 27 11.43 -29.92 6.44
N TYR A 28 11.01 -28.86 7.14
CA TYR A 28 11.42 -27.49 6.78
C TYR A 28 12.94 -27.32 6.85
N GLU A 29 13.62 -27.85 7.86
CA GLU A 29 15.09 -27.84 7.97
C GLU A 29 15.81 -28.47 6.77
N ARG A 30 15.20 -29.46 6.17
CA ARG A 30 15.74 -30.05 4.93
C ARG A 30 15.45 -29.19 3.72
N CYS A 31 14.23 -28.62 3.65
CA CYS A 31 13.75 -27.84 2.52
C CYS A 31 14.42 -26.47 2.42
N VAL A 32 14.87 -25.86 3.51
CA VAL A 32 15.67 -24.60 3.47
C VAL A 32 17.00 -24.75 2.74
N ARG A 33 17.46 -25.99 2.50
CA ARG A 33 18.64 -26.30 1.70
C ARG A 33 18.32 -26.72 0.28
N SER A 34 17.09 -26.61 -0.16
CA SER A 34 16.65 -26.97 -1.51
C SER A 34 17.38 -26.15 -2.58
N ALA A 35 17.71 -26.79 -3.69
CA ALA A 35 18.20 -26.11 -4.89
C ALA A 35 17.09 -25.23 -5.53
N ASP A 36 15.83 -25.62 -5.35
CA ASP A 36 14.66 -24.85 -5.78
C ASP A 36 14.50 -23.62 -4.87
N SER A 37 14.60 -22.43 -5.46
CA SER A 37 14.53 -21.15 -4.74
C SER A 37 13.16 -20.94 -4.08
N GLN A 38 12.08 -21.33 -4.73
CA GLN A 38 10.73 -21.17 -4.22
C GLN A 38 10.50 -22.08 -3.00
N VAL A 39 10.91 -23.35 -3.09
CA VAL A 39 10.83 -24.29 -1.97
C VAL A 39 11.67 -23.80 -0.81
N ARG A 40 12.88 -23.31 -1.08
CA ARG A 40 13.78 -22.77 -0.07
C ARG A 40 13.17 -21.57 0.64
N GLU A 41 12.68 -20.58 -0.08
CA GLU A 41 12.08 -19.36 0.50
C GLU A 41 10.85 -19.65 1.35
N TRP A 42 9.90 -20.45 0.84
CA TRP A 42 8.73 -20.83 1.61
C TRP A 42 9.05 -21.61 2.88
N SER A 43 10.05 -22.51 2.80
CA SER A 43 10.48 -23.29 3.96
C SER A 43 11.18 -22.41 4.99
N THR A 44 12.00 -21.47 4.55
CA THR A 44 12.67 -20.49 5.42
C THR A 44 11.64 -19.63 6.16
N TYR A 45 10.64 -19.11 5.44
CA TYR A 45 9.53 -18.36 6.04
C TYR A 45 8.76 -19.19 7.07
N ALA A 46 8.37 -20.42 6.71
CA ALA A 46 7.62 -21.30 7.60
C ALA A 46 8.41 -21.63 8.87
N LEU A 47 9.70 -21.92 8.73
CA LEU A 47 10.58 -22.19 9.86
C LEU A 47 10.77 -20.95 10.74
N ALA A 48 11.03 -19.79 10.15
CA ALA A 48 11.17 -18.54 10.89
C ALA A 48 9.87 -18.17 11.64
N SER A 49 8.71 -18.32 11.00
CA SER A 49 7.40 -18.11 11.64
C SER A 49 7.17 -19.05 12.84
N ARG A 50 7.65 -20.29 12.73
CA ARG A 50 7.61 -21.25 13.82
C ARG A 50 8.54 -20.85 14.96
N CYS A 51 9.79 -20.49 14.66
CA CYS A 51 10.74 -19.99 15.68
C CYS A 51 10.19 -18.79 16.46
N VAL A 52 9.47 -17.87 15.81
CA VAL A 52 8.78 -16.78 16.50
C VAL A 52 7.74 -17.32 17.52
N LYS A 53 6.95 -18.33 17.12
CA LYS A 53 5.93 -18.93 17.98
C LYS A 53 6.53 -19.70 19.16
N THR A 54 7.67 -20.38 18.97
CA THR A 54 8.33 -21.18 20.02
C THR A 54 9.28 -20.38 20.90
N GLY A 55 9.49 -19.08 20.58
CA GLY A 55 10.38 -18.20 21.33
C GLY A 55 11.86 -18.33 20.96
N GLU A 56 12.19 -19.04 19.88
CA GLU A 56 13.55 -19.15 19.33
C GLU A 56 13.90 -17.90 18.49
N LEU A 57 13.89 -16.72 19.16
CA LEU A 57 13.86 -15.41 18.49
C LEU A 57 15.16 -15.11 17.73
N ASP A 58 16.32 -15.52 18.22
CA ASP A 58 17.61 -15.32 17.54
C ASP A 58 17.66 -16.11 16.22
N ARG A 59 17.16 -17.34 16.26
CA ARG A 59 17.06 -18.17 15.08
C ARG A 59 16.05 -17.62 14.08
N ALA A 60 14.94 -17.11 14.56
CA ALA A 60 13.94 -16.43 13.71
C ALA A 60 14.54 -15.22 12.99
N GLU A 61 15.40 -14.44 13.67
CA GLU A 61 16.11 -13.29 13.09
C GLU A 61 17.08 -13.74 11.98
N GLU A 62 17.86 -14.80 12.22
CA GLU A 62 18.78 -15.35 11.21
C GLU A 62 18.03 -15.83 9.95
N LEU A 63 16.93 -16.56 10.13
CA LEU A 63 16.11 -17.06 9.03
C LEU A 63 15.43 -15.93 8.27
N LEU A 64 14.92 -14.91 8.98
CA LEU A 64 14.34 -13.72 8.39
C LEU A 64 15.35 -12.97 7.49
N GLY A 65 16.64 -12.92 7.90
CA GLY A 65 17.73 -12.34 7.12
C GLY A 65 18.02 -13.08 5.83
N GLN A 66 17.66 -14.37 5.73
CA GLN A 66 17.85 -15.20 4.52
C GLN A 66 16.72 -15.04 3.49
N LEU A 67 15.57 -14.48 3.90
CA LEU A 67 14.46 -14.23 2.98
C LEU A 67 14.77 -13.06 2.06
N SER A 68 14.38 -13.20 0.80
CA SER A 68 14.40 -12.09 -0.17
C SER A 68 13.60 -10.89 0.33
N ASP A 69 14.04 -9.67 0.00
CA ASP A 69 13.27 -8.45 0.32
C ASP A 69 11.95 -8.37 -0.46
N THR A 70 11.83 -9.13 -1.53
CA THR A 70 10.60 -9.27 -2.33
C THR A 70 9.64 -10.33 -1.79
N HIS A 71 10.02 -11.07 -0.73
CA HIS A 71 9.12 -12.05 -0.12
C HIS A 71 7.93 -11.33 0.53
N ARG A 72 6.74 -11.65 0.05
CA ARG A 72 5.51 -10.91 0.37
C ARG A 72 5.23 -10.81 1.87
N GLU A 73 5.43 -11.89 2.60
CA GLU A 73 5.09 -11.99 4.02
C GLU A 73 6.26 -11.62 4.96
N LYS A 74 7.41 -11.18 4.40
CA LYS A 74 8.62 -10.87 5.19
C LYS A 74 8.38 -9.75 6.20
N GLN A 75 7.66 -8.69 5.82
CA GLN A 75 7.43 -7.55 6.71
C GLN A 75 6.49 -7.92 7.86
N GLU A 76 5.44 -8.69 7.60
CA GLU A 76 4.55 -9.19 8.65
C GLU A 76 5.31 -10.08 9.66
N LEU A 77 6.14 -11.00 9.15
CA LEU A 77 6.96 -11.86 10.01
C LEU A 77 7.95 -11.05 10.84
N LYS A 78 8.56 -10.03 10.24
CA LYS A 78 9.44 -9.09 10.94
C LYS A 78 8.73 -8.35 12.07
N ALA A 79 7.52 -7.87 11.81
CA ALA A 79 6.71 -7.21 12.83
C ALA A 79 6.38 -8.14 14.00
N ARG A 80 5.97 -9.39 13.70
CA ARG A 80 5.70 -10.41 14.72
C ARG A 80 6.95 -10.75 15.54
N LEU A 81 8.11 -10.83 14.90
CA LEU A 81 9.37 -11.05 15.60
C LEU A 81 9.72 -9.87 16.52
N ARG A 82 9.61 -8.62 16.07
CA ARG A 82 9.82 -7.42 16.90
C ARG A 82 8.86 -7.41 18.09
N TRP A 83 7.61 -7.77 17.87
CA TRP A 83 6.64 -7.90 18.94
C TRP A 83 7.06 -8.94 19.99
N ALA A 84 7.48 -10.13 19.55
CA ALA A 84 7.95 -11.20 20.44
C ALA A 84 9.23 -10.83 21.20
N GLN A 85 10.12 -10.02 20.60
CA GLN A 85 11.33 -9.48 21.23
C GLN A 85 11.04 -8.34 22.24
N GLY A 86 9.76 -7.92 22.40
CA GLY A 86 9.39 -6.77 23.23
C GLY A 86 9.64 -5.40 22.59
N ARG A 87 10.07 -5.34 21.35
CA ARG A 87 10.33 -4.12 20.57
C ARG A 87 9.01 -3.58 19.97
N ARG A 88 8.11 -3.14 20.86
CA ARG A 88 6.71 -2.82 20.52
C ARG A 88 6.57 -1.72 19.48
N GLU A 89 7.27 -0.60 19.67
CA GLU A 89 7.25 0.55 18.76
C GLU A 89 7.66 0.15 17.34
N GLU A 90 8.73 -0.62 17.20
CA GLU A 90 9.18 -1.09 15.90
C GLU A 90 8.17 -2.04 15.23
N ALA A 91 7.51 -2.87 16.03
CA ALA A 91 6.46 -3.75 15.51
C ALA A 91 5.27 -2.95 14.98
N TRP A 92 4.82 -1.92 15.71
CA TRP A 92 3.74 -1.05 15.26
C TRP A 92 4.09 -0.31 13.98
N VAL A 93 5.27 0.31 13.91
CA VAL A 93 5.74 0.99 12.69
C VAL A 93 5.69 0.07 11.47
N LEU A 94 6.12 -1.18 11.61
CA LEU A 94 6.11 -2.16 10.50
C LEU A 94 4.69 -2.53 10.06
N VAL A 95 3.77 -2.74 11.00
CA VAL A 95 2.38 -3.11 10.68
C VAL A 95 1.62 -1.94 10.07
N GLU A 96 1.78 -0.74 10.62
CA GLU A 96 1.16 0.47 10.09
C GLU A 96 1.69 0.81 8.69
N GLN A 97 3.00 0.67 8.46
CA GLN A 97 3.59 0.86 7.14
C GLN A 97 3.05 -0.14 6.12
N GLU A 98 2.86 -1.40 6.52
CA GLU A 98 2.30 -2.43 5.65
C GLU A 98 0.82 -2.13 5.34
N LEU A 99 0.03 -1.74 6.34
CA LEU A 99 -1.36 -1.32 6.16
C LEU A 99 -1.47 -0.15 5.16
N PHE A 100 -0.62 0.86 5.35
CA PHE A 100 -0.56 2.01 4.46
C PHE A 100 -0.21 1.63 3.01
N ASN A 101 0.81 0.78 2.82
CA ASN A 101 1.23 0.30 1.50
C ASN A 101 0.13 -0.52 0.82
N GLN A 102 -0.59 -1.33 1.58
CA GLN A 102 -1.73 -2.12 1.08
C GLN A 102 -2.89 -1.20 0.66
N ALA A 103 -3.18 -0.17 1.45
CA ALA A 103 -4.20 0.82 1.11
C ALA A 103 -3.87 1.57 -0.20
N LEU A 104 -2.63 1.98 -0.40
CA LEU A 104 -2.17 2.55 -1.67
C LEU A 104 -2.29 1.54 -2.83
N THR A 105 -1.96 0.27 -2.59
CA THR A 105 -2.10 -0.78 -3.61
C THR A 105 -3.55 -0.97 -4.03
N ILE A 106 -4.50 -0.88 -3.09
CA ILE A 106 -5.94 -0.91 -3.38
C ILE A 106 -6.31 0.27 -4.29
N GLN A 107 -5.83 1.50 -3.99
CA GLN A 107 -6.09 2.67 -4.83
C GLN A 107 -5.59 2.48 -6.27
N PHE A 108 -4.34 2.03 -6.44
CA PHE A 108 -3.78 1.77 -7.78
C PHE A 108 -4.54 0.68 -8.53
N THR A 109 -5.00 -0.35 -7.83
CA THR A 109 -5.80 -1.42 -8.43
C THR A 109 -7.15 -0.89 -8.91
N LEU A 110 -7.86 -0.14 -8.08
CA LEU A 110 -9.15 0.46 -8.43
C LEU A 110 -9.02 1.47 -9.59
N MET A 111 -7.95 2.25 -9.61
CA MET A 111 -7.66 3.17 -10.72
C MET A 111 -7.40 2.42 -12.03
N SER A 112 -6.65 1.32 -11.99
CA SER A 112 -6.43 0.49 -13.17
C SER A 112 -7.71 -0.17 -13.68
N MET A 113 -8.57 -0.65 -12.77
CA MET A 113 -9.88 -1.23 -13.12
C MET A 113 -10.79 -0.16 -13.73
N LEU A 114 -10.77 1.06 -13.18
CA LEU A 114 -11.51 2.20 -13.73
C LEU A 114 -11.09 2.51 -15.18
N ASP A 115 -9.76 2.57 -15.44
CA ASP A 115 -9.25 2.79 -16.78
C ASP A 115 -9.75 1.73 -17.77
N TRP A 116 -9.82 0.46 -17.35
CA TRP A 116 -10.37 -0.61 -18.19
C TRP A 116 -11.88 -0.48 -18.40
N ALA A 117 -12.65 -0.17 -17.36
CA ALA A 117 -14.09 0.04 -17.47
C ALA A 117 -14.43 1.20 -18.43
N LEU A 118 -13.65 2.29 -18.38
CA LEU A 118 -13.79 3.42 -19.29
C LEU A 118 -13.46 3.05 -20.74
N LYS A 119 -12.45 2.21 -20.98
CA LYS A 119 -12.09 1.71 -22.32
C LYS A 119 -13.15 0.76 -22.89
N GLU A 120 -13.85 0.03 -22.04
CA GLU A 120 -14.99 -0.83 -22.41
C GLU A 120 -16.32 -0.06 -22.50
N GLU A 121 -16.29 1.26 -22.26
CA GLU A 121 -17.47 2.15 -22.24
C GLU A 121 -18.51 1.77 -21.17
N ASP A 122 -18.12 0.98 -20.15
CA ASP A 122 -18.98 0.59 -19.01
C ASP A 122 -18.97 1.69 -17.94
N ARG A 123 -19.79 2.71 -18.16
CA ARG A 123 -19.89 3.87 -17.28
C ARG A 123 -20.45 3.53 -15.89
N GLU A 124 -21.37 2.59 -15.78
CA GLU A 124 -21.96 2.19 -14.50
C GLU A 124 -20.92 1.53 -13.61
N TRP A 125 -20.14 0.63 -14.19
CA TRP A 125 -19.02 -0.01 -13.51
C TRP A 125 -17.94 1.01 -13.14
N ALA A 126 -17.59 1.93 -14.03
CA ALA A 126 -16.62 2.99 -13.80
C ALA A 126 -17.01 3.87 -12.59
N HIS A 127 -18.27 4.29 -12.50
CA HIS A 127 -18.77 5.02 -11.32
C HIS A 127 -18.66 4.21 -10.04
N THR A 128 -19.02 2.92 -10.08
CA THR A 128 -18.90 2.02 -8.93
C THR A 128 -17.46 1.93 -8.42
N LEU A 129 -16.50 1.83 -9.34
CA LEU A 129 -15.06 1.79 -9.01
C LEU A 129 -14.56 3.11 -8.44
N ALA A 130 -14.98 4.24 -9.01
CA ALA A 130 -14.64 5.57 -8.51
C ALA A 130 -15.16 5.79 -7.08
N ASP A 131 -16.40 5.41 -6.82
CA ASP A 131 -16.98 5.49 -5.48
C ASP A 131 -16.28 4.56 -4.48
N ALA A 132 -15.87 3.36 -4.92
CA ALA A 132 -15.10 2.43 -4.09
C ALA A 132 -13.72 3.01 -3.75
N ALA A 133 -13.05 3.66 -4.71
CA ALA A 133 -11.77 4.31 -4.48
C ALA A 133 -11.87 5.45 -3.46
N VAL A 134 -12.86 6.33 -3.59
CA VAL A 134 -13.09 7.41 -2.61
C VAL A 134 -13.30 6.83 -1.22
N ARG A 135 -14.25 5.91 -1.06
CA ARG A 135 -14.56 5.31 0.25
C ARG A 135 -13.39 4.58 0.86
N SER A 136 -12.62 3.83 0.07
CA SER A 136 -11.44 3.14 0.60
C SER A 136 -10.34 4.13 1.00
N GLY A 137 -10.13 5.20 0.23
CA GLY A 137 -9.20 6.26 0.59
C GLY A 137 -9.56 6.96 1.90
N GLU A 138 -10.84 7.27 2.10
CA GLU A 138 -11.36 7.85 3.35
C GLU A 138 -11.22 6.88 4.55
N ILE A 139 -11.54 5.58 4.36
CA ILE A 139 -11.41 4.57 5.42
C ILE A 139 -9.96 4.40 5.87
N PHE A 140 -9.02 4.43 4.94
CA PHE A 140 -7.59 4.29 5.23
C PHE A 140 -6.88 5.63 5.45
N ASP A 141 -7.62 6.72 5.57
CA ASP A 141 -7.10 8.06 5.85
C ASP A 141 -5.94 8.47 4.93
N LEU A 142 -6.12 8.20 3.63
CA LEU A 142 -5.15 8.53 2.61
C LEU A 142 -5.19 10.02 2.25
N SER A 143 -4.11 10.53 1.68
CA SER A 143 -4.05 11.92 1.24
C SER A 143 -5.13 12.27 0.20
N ASP A 144 -5.58 13.52 0.18
CA ASP A 144 -6.51 14.03 -0.83
C ASP A 144 -6.02 13.75 -2.26
N TYR A 145 -4.71 13.76 -2.50
CA TYR A 145 -4.15 13.39 -3.81
C TYR A 145 -4.53 11.96 -4.22
N ALA A 146 -4.41 11.01 -3.31
CA ALA A 146 -4.78 9.62 -3.59
C ALA A 146 -6.30 9.46 -3.75
N VAL A 147 -7.09 10.09 -2.87
CA VAL A 147 -8.55 9.98 -2.84
C VAL A 147 -9.20 10.61 -4.08
N LEU A 148 -8.69 11.76 -4.54
CA LEU A 148 -9.32 12.54 -5.61
C LEU A 148 -8.85 12.16 -7.03
N SER A 149 -7.79 11.37 -7.16
CA SER A 149 -7.26 10.96 -8.47
C SER A 149 -8.30 10.22 -9.31
N THR A 150 -9.05 9.31 -8.71
CA THR A 150 -10.07 8.51 -9.41
C THR A 150 -11.32 9.34 -9.78
N PRO A 151 -11.90 10.19 -8.89
CA PRO A 151 -12.94 11.14 -9.27
C PRO A 151 -12.51 12.11 -10.38
N PHE A 152 -11.25 12.55 -10.36
CA PHE A 152 -10.71 13.39 -11.43
C PHE A 152 -10.70 12.66 -12.77
N GLN A 153 -10.22 11.41 -12.80
CA GLN A 153 -10.21 10.58 -14.00
C GLN A 153 -11.64 10.37 -14.55
N MET A 154 -12.62 10.15 -13.67
CA MET A 154 -14.04 10.07 -14.07
C MET A 154 -14.54 11.38 -14.69
N ALA A 155 -14.32 12.52 -14.04
CA ALA A 155 -14.75 13.81 -14.55
C ALA A 155 -14.07 14.14 -15.90
N ALA A 156 -12.81 13.72 -16.07
CA ALA A 156 -12.10 13.84 -17.35
C ALA A 156 -12.71 12.97 -18.45
N ALA A 157 -13.03 11.72 -18.15
CA ALA A 157 -13.69 10.81 -19.12
C ALA A 157 -15.10 11.27 -19.51
N GLU A 158 -15.81 11.95 -18.62
CA GLU A 158 -17.11 12.57 -18.86
C GLU A 158 -17.01 13.93 -19.56
N GLN A 159 -15.80 14.48 -19.68
CA GLN A 159 -15.53 15.83 -20.18
C GLN A 159 -16.28 16.92 -19.36
N ASP A 160 -16.52 16.67 -18.08
CA ASP A 160 -17.09 17.61 -17.15
C ASP A 160 -16.02 18.61 -16.70
N GLY A 161 -15.79 19.64 -17.53
CA GLY A 161 -14.76 20.66 -17.31
C GLY A 161 -14.83 21.31 -15.94
N PRO A 162 -15.98 21.86 -15.52
CA PRO A 162 -16.10 22.48 -14.19
C PRO A 162 -15.77 21.55 -13.02
N LYS A 163 -16.27 20.30 -13.05
CA LYS A 163 -15.98 19.29 -12.02
C LYS A 163 -14.51 18.87 -12.03
N ALA A 164 -13.97 18.57 -13.22
CA ALA A 164 -12.57 18.20 -13.37
C ALA A 164 -11.62 19.32 -12.90
N LEU A 165 -11.93 20.58 -13.23
CA LEU A 165 -11.14 21.73 -12.79
C LEU A 165 -11.16 21.91 -11.26
N ALA A 166 -12.32 21.75 -10.63
CA ALA A 166 -12.46 21.82 -9.17
C ALA A 166 -11.68 20.68 -8.46
N LEU A 167 -11.69 19.48 -9.03
CA LEU A 167 -10.94 18.35 -8.52
C LEU A 167 -9.42 18.54 -8.72
N LEU A 168 -9.01 19.06 -9.87
CA LEU A 168 -7.60 19.37 -10.15
C LEU A 168 -7.07 20.41 -9.17
N ASP A 169 -7.85 21.45 -8.87
CA ASP A 169 -7.47 22.46 -7.87
C ASP A 169 -7.20 21.80 -6.50
N ARG A 170 -8.11 20.95 -6.03
CA ARG A 170 -7.94 20.22 -4.77
C ARG A 170 -6.75 19.29 -4.78
N LEU A 171 -6.53 18.55 -5.88
CA LEU A 171 -5.38 17.67 -6.06
C LEU A 171 -4.06 18.45 -5.95
N LEU A 172 -3.94 19.55 -6.69
CA LEU A 172 -2.74 20.38 -6.67
C LEU A 172 -2.54 21.05 -5.30
N HIS A 173 -3.64 21.52 -4.67
CA HIS A 173 -3.58 22.09 -3.33
C HIS A 173 -3.06 21.09 -2.31
N SER A 174 -3.50 19.82 -2.37
CA SER A 174 -3.04 18.78 -1.45
C SER A 174 -1.53 18.49 -1.54
N LEU A 175 -0.91 18.82 -2.67
CA LEU A 175 0.54 18.71 -2.86
C LEU A 175 1.31 19.92 -2.29
N THR A 176 0.62 21.04 -1.98
CA THR A 176 1.23 22.23 -1.37
C THR A 176 1.18 22.23 0.16
N VAL A 177 0.29 21.41 0.74
CA VAL A 177 0.09 21.30 2.18
C VAL A 177 0.81 20.05 2.70
N PRO A 178 1.63 20.17 3.76
CA PRO A 178 2.21 18.97 4.39
C PRO A 178 1.11 18.02 4.84
N TRP A 179 1.23 16.76 4.42
CA TRP A 179 0.34 15.72 4.91
C TRP A 179 0.97 15.05 6.13
N ASP A 180 0.36 15.27 7.28
CA ASP A 180 0.80 14.66 8.55
C ASP A 180 0.16 13.28 8.71
N LEU A 181 0.90 12.24 8.32
CA LEU A 181 0.45 10.86 8.45
C LEU A 181 0.28 10.44 9.93
N ALA A 182 1.10 11.00 10.83
CA ALA A 182 1.01 10.69 12.25
C ALA A 182 -0.23 11.29 12.93
N ALA A 183 -0.89 12.27 12.30
CA ALA A 183 -2.18 12.77 12.75
C ALA A 183 -3.34 11.79 12.48
N SER A 184 -3.14 10.80 11.61
CA SER A 184 -4.11 9.76 11.35
C SER A 184 -4.25 8.82 12.55
N PRO A 185 -5.50 8.49 12.97
CA PRO A 185 -5.72 7.51 14.03
C PRO A 185 -5.27 6.09 13.66
N LEU A 186 -5.02 5.80 12.37
CA LEU A 186 -4.55 4.50 11.89
C LEU A 186 -3.03 4.34 11.89
N TYR A 187 -2.27 5.46 11.93
CA TYR A 187 -0.82 5.47 11.74
C TYR A 187 -0.06 6.26 12.81
N PRO A 188 -0.43 6.15 14.10
CA PRO A 188 0.14 7.00 15.16
C PRO A 188 1.62 6.75 15.42
N HIS A 189 2.18 5.63 14.96
CA HIS A 189 3.60 5.28 15.16
C HIS A 189 4.44 5.55 13.91
N LEU A 190 3.83 5.88 12.77
CA LEU A 190 4.61 6.20 11.58
C LEU A 190 5.28 7.57 11.75
N PRO A 191 6.60 7.66 11.54
CA PRO A 191 7.28 8.94 11.60
C PRO A 191 6.79 9.85 10.47
N THR A 192 6.33 11.04 10.81
CA THR A 192 6.11 12.11 9.83
C THR A 192 7.48 12.51 9.29
N LYS A 193 7.69 12.39 7.99
CA LYS A 193 8.89 12.90 7.36
C LYS A 193 8.72 14.40 7.19
N ASP A 194 9.56 15.20 7.83
CA ASP A 194 9.57 16.65 7.66
C ASP A 194 9.76 17.09 6.19
N ALA A 195 10.34 16.21 5.37
CA ALA A 195 10.61 16.43 3.94
C ALA A 195 9.44 16.07 2.98
N VAL A 196 8.33 15.52 3.45
CA VAL A 196 7.23 15.09 2.56
C VAL A 196 6.60 16.27 1.80
N GLY A 197 6.63 17.48 2.38
CA GLY A 197 6.09 18.68 1.74
C GLY A 197 6.90 19.18 0.52
N GLU A 198 8.23 19.09 0.57
CA GLU A 198 9.08 19.52 -0.56
C GLU A 198 9.04 18.52 -1.71
N ASP A 199 9.13 17.23 -1.40
CA ASP A 199 9.04 16.16 -2.40
C ASP A 199 7.67 16.14 -3.12
N GLN A 200 6.58 16.44 -2.41
CA GLN A 200 5.24 16.49 -3.00
C GLN A 200 5.07 17.69 -3.94
N ARG A 201 5.56 18.87 -3.55
CA ARG A 201 5.53 20.07 -4.42
C ARG A 201 6.29 19.85 -5.72
N ALA A 202 7.37 19.06 -5.70
CA ALA A 202 8.12 18.70 -6.90
C ALA A 202 7.30 17.91 -7.93
N LEU A 203 6.16 17.33 -7.55
CA LEU A 203 5.23 16.66 -8.47
C LEU A 203 4.37 17.65 -9.28
N ILE A 204 4.19 18.89 -8.80
CA ILE A 204 3.30 19.87 -9.46
C ILE A 204 3.76 20.21 -10.87
N PRO A 205 5.03 20.63 -11.13
CA PRO A 205 5.44 20.98 -12.49
C PRO A 205 5.22 19.87 -13.52
N PRO A 206 5.63 18.61 -13.30
CA PRO A 206 5.37 17.55 -14.27
C PRO A 206 3.89 17.25 -14.49
N ILE A 207 3.03 17.41 -13.45
CA ILE A 207 1.57 17.27 -13.61
C ILE A 207 1.03 18.37 -14.51
N LEU A 208 1.39 19.64 -14.25
CA LEU A 208 0.94 20.77 -15.07
C LEU A 208 1.41 20.63 -16.53
N ASP A 209 2.66 20.22 -16.74
CA ASP A 209 3.20 19.97 -18.07
C ASP A 209 2.48 18.83 -18.81
N SER A 210 2.09 17.79 -18.08
CA SER A 210 1.27 16.70 -18.63
C SER A 210 -0.12 17.21 -19.05
N MET A 211 -0.80 17.99 -18.19
CA MET A 211 -2.11 18.57 -18.50
C MET A 211 -2.09 19.46 -19.74
N GLU A 212 -0.99 20.15 -20.00
CA GLU A 212 -0.86 21.01 -21.17
C GLU A 212 -0.60 20.22 -22.47
N ARG A 213 0.08 19.07 -22.38
CA ARG A 213 0.50 18.29 -23.57
C ARG A 213 -0.48 17.19 -23.94
N ASP A 214 -1.22 16.68 -22.97
CA ASP A 214 -2.12 15.55 -23.18
C ASP A 214 -3.35 15.98 -24.01
N PRO A 215 -3.60 15.34 -25.16
CA PRO A 215 -4.80 15.60 -25.95
C PRO A 215 -6.09 15.32 -25.18
N GLU A 216 -6.10 14.36 -24.26
CA GLU A 216 -7.27 14.02 -23.45
C GLU A 216 -7.66 15.14 -22.49
N CYS A 217 -6.71 16.04 -22.16
CA CYS A 217 -6.96 17.23 -21.35
C CYS A 217 -7.38 18.47 -22.16
N ALA A 218 -7.63 18.36 -23.49
CA ALA A 218 -7.99 19.49 -24.32
C ALA A 218 -9.24 20.24 -23.80
N PHE A 219 -10.27 19.50 -23.38
CA PHE A 219 -11.51 20.07 -22.82
C PHE A 219 -11.28 20.91 -21.56
N LEU A 220 -10.29 20.53 -20.72
CA LEU A 220 -9.91 21.31 -19.55
C LEU A 220 -9.32 22.66 -19.90
N ARG A 221 -8.47 22.70 -20.96
CA ARG A 221 -7.86 23.96 -21.43
C ARG A 221 -8.88 24.97 -21.92
N GLU A 222 -10.04 24.49 -22.39
CA GLU A 222 -11.16 25.30 -22.83
C GLU A 222 -12.11 25.68 -21.67
N THR A 223 -11.94 25.08 -20.48
CA THR A 223 -12.77 25.35 -19.32
C THR A 223 -12.40 26.69 -18.69
N PRO A 224 -13.39 27.59 -18.45
CA PRO A 224 -13.14 28.86 -17.78
C PRO A 224 -12.44 28.68 -16.43
N GLY A 225 -11.38 29.44 -16.20
CA GLY A 225 -10.59 29.37 -14.96
C GLY A 225 -9.38 28.41 -15.03
N TYR A 226 -9.23 27.62 -16.10
CA TYR A 226 -8.08 26.72 -16.25
C TYR A 226 -6.74 27.48 -16.28
N ALA A 227 -6.64 28.52 -17.11
CA ALA A 227 -5.42 29.28 -17.25
C ALA A 227 -4.98 29.93 -15.91
N GLU A 228 -5.94 30.50 -15.17
CA GLU A 228 -5.72 31.10 -13.86
C GLU A 228 -5.24 30.06 -12.84
N LEU A 229 -5.83 28.86 -12.85
CA LEU A 229 -5.45 27.76 -11.97
C LEU A 229 -4.00 27.32 -12.23
N ILE A 230 -3.66 27.05 -13.49
CA ILE A 230 -2.30 26.65 -13.89
C ILE A 230 -1.28 27.72 -13.51
N GLN A 231 -1.57 28.99 -13.79
CA GLN A 231 -0.66 30.09 -13.45
C GLN A 231 -0.44 30.24 -11.95
N ARG A 232 -1.48 30.04 -11.13
CA ARG A 232 -1.38 30.08 -9.67
C ARG A 232 -0.38 29.05 -9.17
N TYR A 233 -0.54 27.78 -9.54
CA TYR A 233 0.35 26.70 -9.06
C TYR A 233 1.77 26.78 -9.65
N ARG A 234 1.95 27.29 -10.86
CA ARG A 234 3.29 27.57 -11.39
C ARG A 234 4.03 28.62 -10.56
N ASN A 235 3.32 29.63 -10.09
CA ASN A 235 3.92 30.68 -9.26
C ASN A 235 4.22 30.19 -7.83
N GLU A 236 3.48 29.20 -7.30
CA GLU A 236 3.70 28.65 -5.96
C GLU A 236 4.93 27.72 -5.87
N VAL A 237 5.41 27.19 -7.00
CA VAL A 237 6.54 26.25 -7.03
C VAL A 237 7.82 26.85 -7.64
N THR A 238 7.79 28.14 -8.01
CA THR A 238 8.95 28.92 -8.48
C THR A 238 9.57 29.67 -7.32
#